data_d7e1d07220d4e233dfca9a8f65e00c74
#
_entry.id   d7e1d07220d4e233dfca9a8f65e00c74
#
_cell.length_a   1.000
_cell.length_b   1.000
_cell.length_c   1.000
_cell.angle_alpha   90.00
_cell.angle_beta   90.00
_cell.angle_gamma   90.00
#
_symmetry.space_group_name_H-M   'P 1'
#
loop_
_entity.id
_entity.type
_entity.pdbx_description
1 polymer ?
#
loop_
_entity_poly.entity_id
_entity_poly.type
_entity_poly.pdbx_seq_one_letter_code
_entity_poly.pdbx_strand_id
1 'polypeptide(L)'
;MNKSIVKRLILNFIIMSIIGIFLILIFYVIYSKIYAKEHSLISYIFTSLILYKYIIPYIIALSIYFAFFKGSYIEGGINLSKTIAIPLATVLILILFYALYDYYLLDELAYKLKEHNINKDYRVFMQYEAELKNKDYEMAREELLKGNLDNSYKLARRALFYEGDNGNILLLLKSIQKEKNELYDIQNKDKIENINKLMQLGSRAYSYSNYNEANKYFERILNIDRYNPLALYYLNRISIAQNNKPKYLGNTTEELYAYKKLAEVINLYEAGRLWEAYDEILSLYAEAPNIGEVNNYYSIITESINNYDFFIEEAFEVKNVFIDNANSLENNSITEHNGLNLMIDKNTMLSSVNSIYFKGNLYMFDISIIKLDNNSKILNIQNYKYGKLVETLHPNTNNIKNIILKVPLDTSKKNYAIGDTNFTIIPIAISSSAVESVKNYTEMILDYINLPKLISLKNEIPKFGYSNAPINLIIFKKIISPILYLLLFIIIAYNSFKFREEVYYEGASLVAKFIGIIGTLTITLIYSVFISYISDILVKFSNMVINIAVVYAISLAIILIMLLQISRIPKNVE
;
A
#
# COMPACT_ATOMS: atom_id res chain seq x y z
N MET A 1 25.63 10.59 47.51
CA MET A 1 26.50 9.93 46.56
C MET A 1 25.79 9.23 45.42
N ASN A 2 24.80 8.39 45.69
CA ASN A 2 24.07 7.64 44.62
C ASN A 2 23.36 8.53 43.61
N LYS A 3 22.82 9.70 44.06
CA LYS A 3 22.24 10.73 43.14
C LYS A 3 23.27 11.22 42.12
N SER A 4 24.59 11.22 42.42
CA SER A 4 25.62 11.69 41.49
C SER A 4 25.93 10.70 40.37
N ILE A 5 25.96 9.42 40.65
CA ILE A 5 26.19 8.37 39.63
C ILE A 5 25.00 8.29 38.67
N VAL A 6 23.77 8.23 39.21
CA VAL A 6 22.54 8.23 38.41
C VAL A 6 22.44 9.49 37.54
N LYS A 7 22.68 10.66 38.13
CA LYS A 7 22.68 11.95 37.39
C LYS A 7 23.72 11.93 36.27
N ARG A 8 24.93 11.40 36.51
CA ARG A 8 25.98 11.26 35.48
C ARG A 8 25.58 10.28 34.39
N LEU A 9 25.03 9.14 34.76
CA LEU A 9 24.60 8.12 33.80
C LEU A 9 23.54 8.68 32.86
N ILE A 10 22.51 9.33 33.38
CA ILE A 10 21.45 9.98 32.58
C ILE A 10 22.06 11.12 31.74
N LEU A 11 22.87 11.99 32.32
CA LEU A 11 23.48 13.10 31.60
C LEU A 11 24.39 12.61 30.47
N ASN A 12 25.25 11.62 30.72
CA ASN A 12 26.11 11.04 29.71
C ASN A 12 25.28 10.39 28.60
N PHE A 13 24.20 9.66 28.94
CA PHE A 13 23.30 9.07 27.96
C PHE A 13 22.69 10.13 27.05
N ILE A 14 22.16 11.24 27.62
CA ILE A 14 21.56 12.33 26.83
C ILE A 14 22.61 12.97 25.91
N ILE A 15 23.77 13.35 26.45
CA ILE A 15 24.84 13.99 25.68
C ILE A 15 25.32 13.07 24.54
N MET A 16 25.60 11.80 24.85
CA MET A 16 26.05 10.83 23.85
C MET A 16 24.97 10.53 22.81
N SER A 17 23.69 10.53 23.19
CA SER A 17 22.58 10.36 22.26
C SER A 17 22.49 11.53 21.26
N ILE A 18 22.60 12.75 21.74
CA ILE A 18 22.61 13.94 20.87
C ILE A 18 23.80 13.88 19.90
N ILE A 19 25.00 13.59 20.41
CA ILE A 19 26.21 13.46 19.59
C ILE A 19 26.04 12.30 18.57
N GLY A 20 25.52 11.15 19.00
CA GLY A 20 25.30 9.99 18.15
C GLY A 20 24.34 10.28 17.00
N ILE A 21 23.19 10.88 17.28
CA ILE A 21 22.22 11.27 16.25
C ILE A 21 22.84 12.29 15.27
N PHE A 22 23.57 13.27 15.79
CA PHE A 22 24.24 14.28 14.96
C PHE A 22 25.31 13.67 14.05
N LEU A 23 26.11 12.73 14.55
CA LEU A 23 27.10 12.01 13.74
C LEU A 23 26.47 11.16 12.65
N ILE A 24 25.36 10.45 12.95
CA ILE A 24 24.61 9.70 11.95
C ILE A 24 24.09 10.64 10.86
N LEU A 25 23.52 11.78 11.26
CA LEU A 25 22.97 12.76 10.33
C LEU A 25 24.08 13.28 9.39
N ILE A 26 25.24 13.67 9.93
CA ILE A 26 26.38 14.11 9.12
C ILE A 26 26.82 13.00 8.16
N PHE A 27 27.01 11.79 8.67
CA PHE A 27 27.43 10.64 7.86
C PHE A 27 26.43 10.37 6.73
N TYR A 28 25.13 10.40 7.02
CA TYR A 28 24.09 10.15 6.03
C TYR A 28 24.02 11.27 4.99
N VAL A 29 24.21 12.55 5.38
CA VAL A 29 24.29 13.68 4.44
C VAL A 29 25.51 13.53 3.52
N ILE A 30 26.67 13.15 4.05
CA ILE A 30 27.87 12.91 3.24
C ILE A 30 27.65 11.75 2.29
N TYR A 31 27.11 10.64 2.79
CA TYR A 31 26.79 9.44 2.01
C TYR A 31 25.84 9.76 0.85
N SER A 32 24.74 10.50 1.11
CA SER A 32 23.77 10.86 0.08
C SER A 32 24.37 11.77 -1.00
N LYS A 33 25.28 12.68 -0.64
CA LYS A 33 25.99 13.53 -1.62
C LYS A 33 26.94 12.72 -2.51
N ILE A 34 27.62 11.71 -1.96
CA ILE A 34 28.53 10.84 -2.72
C ILE A 34 27.73 10.02 -3.76
N TYR A 35 26.55 9.56 -3.39
CA TYR A 35 25.70 8.73 -4.26
C TYR A 35 24.63 9.52 -5.03
N ALA A 36 24.77 10.86 -5.12
CA ALA A 36 23.88 11.77 -5.86
C ALA A 36 22.37 11.61 -5.52
N LYS A 37 22.03 11.16 -4.29
CA LYS A 37 20.65 11.03 -3.83
C LYS A 37 20.19 12.33 -3.18
N GLU A 38 19.29 13.06 -3.83
CA GLU A 38 18.66 14.24 -3.25
C GLU A 38 17.53 13.84 -2.28
N HIS A 39 17.80 13.92 -1.01
CA HIS A 39 16.81 13.73 0.03
C HIS A 39 16.38 15.08 0.65
N SER A 40 15.13 15.16 1.13
CA SER A 40 14.68 16.30 1.91
C SER A 40 15.34 16.30 3.31
N LEU A 41 15.47 17.47 3.93
CA LEU A 41 15.98 17.57 5.31
C LEU A 41 15.20 16.68 6.28
N ILE A 42 13.90 16.56 6.09
CA ILE A 42 13.01 15.72 6.89
C ILE A 42 13.38 14.23 6.72
N SER A 43 13.64 13.78 5.49
CA SER A 43 14.12 12.43 5.20
C SER A 43 15.44 12.13 5.92
N TYR A 44 16.38 13.07 5.94
CA TYR A 44 17.64 12.91 6.68
C TYR A 44 17.42 12.72 8.18
N ILE A 45 16.51 13.50 8.78
CA ILE A 45 16.20 13.40 10.21
C ILE A 45 15.56 12.05 10.53
N PHE A 46 14.51 11.65 9.79
CA PHE A 46 13.84 10.37 10.05
C PHE A 46 14.78 9.17 9.86
N THR A 47 15.58 9.16 8.81
CA THR A 47 16.57 8.09 8.58
C THR A 47 17.61 8.05 9.70
N SER A 48 18.07 9.21 10.17
CA SER A 48 19.02 9.27 11.28
C SER A 48 18.42 8.72 12.58
N LEU A 49 17.14 9.01 12.85
CA LEU A 49 16.43 8.45 13.99
C LEU A 49 16.25 6.93 13.84
N ILE A 50 15.93 6.41 12.66
CA ILE A 50 15.82 4.98 12.42
C ILE A 50 17.17 4.27 12.65
N LEU A 51 18.26 4.82 12.12
CA LEU A 51 19.61 4.27 12.27
C LEU A 51 20.12 4.37 13.71
N TYR A 52 19.59 5.30 14.50
CA TYR A 52 19.94 5.45 15.91
C TYR A 52 19.73 4.19 16.74
N LYS A 53 18.76 3.32 16.35
CA LYS A 53 18.56 1.99 16.96
C LYS A 53 19.87 1.20 17.11
N TYR A 54 20.70 1.19 16.08
CA TYR A 54 21.93 0.38 16.06
C TYR A 54 23.03 0.96 16.97
N ILE A 55 22.94 2.23 17.32
CA ILE A 55 23.94 2.92 18.15
C ILE A 55 23.53 2.99 19.62
N ILE A 56 22.23 2.86 19.94
CA ILE A 56 21.74 2.93 21.34
C ILE A 56 22.52 1.99 22.29
N PRO A 57 22.78 0.72 21.99
CA PRO A 57 23.52 -0.16 22.91
C PRO A 57 24.92 0.36 23.22
N TYR A 58 25.63 0.92 22.21
CA TYR A 58 26.97 1.51 22.39
C TYR A 58 26.91 2.77 23.24
N ILE A 59 25.89 3.61 23.06
CA ILE A 59 25.68 4.82 23.86
C ILE A 59 25.42 4.45 25.32
N ILE A 60 24.57 3.45 25.57
CA ILE A 60 24.30 2.98 26.93
C ILE A 60 25.60 2.43 27.56
N ALA A 61 26.34 1.58 26.81
CA ALA A 61 27.58 1.00 27.26
C ALA A 61 28.62 2.08 27.67
N LEU A 62 28.84 3.07 26.81
CA LEU A 62 29.74 4.20 27.10
C LEU A 62 29.24 5.05 28.26
N SER A 63 27.94 5.29 28.37
CA SER A 63 27.34 6.05 29.47
C SER A 63 27.57 5.37 30.80
N ILE A 64 27.46 4.03 30.83
CA ILE A 64 27.76 3.21 32.00
C ILE A 64 29.26 3.30 32.32
N TYR A 65 30.13 3.09 31.32
CA TYR A 65 31.55 3.20 31.50
C TYR A 65 31.95 4.54 32.13
N PHE A 66 31.54 5.66 31.54
CA PHE A 66 31.87 6.99 32.07
C PHE A 66 31.25 7.30 33.44
N ALA A 67 30.05 6.80 33.74
CA ALA A 67 29.39 7.01 35.02
C ALA A 67 30.12 6.29 36.16
N PHE A 68 30.58 5.06 35.92
CA PHE A 68 31.28 4.27 36.91
C PHE A 68 32.78 4.60 36.97
N PHE A 69 33.44 4.90 35.88
CA PHE A 69 34.83 5.27 35.82
C PHE A 69 35.16 6.60 36.51
N LYS A 70 34.30 7.63 36.36
CA LYS A 70 34.52 9.01 36.89
C LYS A 70 33.90 9.25 38.27
N GLY A 71 33.51 8.19 39.00
CA GLY A 71 32.92 8.36 40.34
C GLY A 71 33.89 8.91 41.35
N SER A 72 33.50 9.85 42.20
CA SER A 72 34.28 10.34 43.34
C SER A 72 34.51 9.22 44.37
N TYR A 73 35.62 9.29 45.12
CA TYR A 73 35.94 8.43 46.25
C TYR A 73 34.74 8.19 47.16
N ILE A 74 34.58 6.97 47.60
CA ILE A 74 33.59 6.62 48.58
C ILE A 74 34.33 6.52 49.93
N GLU A 75 34.43 7.64 50.60
CA GLU A 75 34.76 7.63 52.02
C GLU A 75 33.56 7.15 52.84
N GLY A 76 33.73 6.04 53.53
CA GLY A 76 32.72 5.46 54.38
C GLY A 76 31.98 4.28 53.78
N GLY A 77 31.79 3.26 54.58
CA GLY A 77 31.27 1.92 54.23
C GLY A 77 30.11 1.92 53.26
N ILE A 78 30.31 1.17 52.17
CA ILE A 78 29.34 1.06 51.06
C ILE A 78 28.06 0.35 51.61
N ASN A 79 26.97 1.09 51.66
CA ASN A 79 25.65 0.47 51.80
C ASN A 79 25.28 -0.15 50.43
N LEU A 80 25.72 -1.40 50.21
CA LEU A 80 25.74 -2.12 48.93
C LEU A 80 24.39 -2.07 48.21
N SER A 81 23.30 -2.19 48.99
CA SER A 81 21.94 -2.17 48.45
C SER A 81 21.58 -0.83 47.78
N LYS A 82 22.00 0.30 48.38
CA LYS A 82 21.71 1.63 47.80
C LYS A 82 22.70 2.06 46.73
N THR A 83 23.96 1.60 46.78
CA THR A 83 25.02 2.04 45.85
C THR A 83 24.93 1.33 44.51
N ILE A 84 24.44 0.11 44.48
CA ILE A 84 24.34 -0.71 43.26
C ILE A 84 22.89 -0.79 42.76
N ALA A 85 21.90 -0.92 43.66
CA ALA A 85 20.49 -1.10 43.27
C ALA A 85 19.97 0.10 42.44
N ILE A 86 20.27 1.34 42.83
CA ILE A 86 19.76 2.52 42.13
C ILE A 86 20.40 2.72 40.74
N PRO A 87 21.72 2.61 40.54
CA PRO A 87 22.32 2.59 39.20
C PRO A 87 21.83 1.43 38.34
N LEU A 88 21.66 0.24 38.91
CA LEU A 88 21.11 -0.91 38.20
C LEU A 88 19.65 -0.66 37.73
N ALA A 89 18.82 -0.10 38.60
CA ALA A 89 17.46 0.31 38.22
C ALA A 89 17.48 1.34 37.07
N THR A 90 18.46 2.26 37.06
CA THR A 90 18.62 3.23 35.96
C THR A 90 19.04 2.53 34.67
N VAL A 91 19.93 1.54 34.72
CA VAL A 91 20.31 0.72 33.55
C VAL A 91 19.09 -0.04 33.02
N LEU A 92 18.27 -0.61 33.90
CA LEU A 92 17.01 -1.25 33.52
C LEU A 92 16.05 -0.27 32.80
N ILE A 93 15.94 0.96 33.29
CA ILE A 93 15.13 2.00 32.62
C ILE A 93 15.68 2.31 31.22
N LEU A 94 16.98 2.40 31.06
CA LEU A 94 17.59 2.64 29.75
C LEU A 94 17.38 1.47 28.78
N ILE A 95 17.40 0.23 29.28
CA ILE A 95 17.09 -0.95 28.49
C ILE A 95 15.60 -0.99 28.12
N LEU A 96 14.73 -0.61 29.04
CA LEU A 96 13.30 -0.48 28.77
C LEU A 96 13.06 0.59 27.68
N PHE A 97 13.77 1.71 27.75
CA PHE A 97 13.75 2.72 26.70
C PHE A 97 14.20 2.16 25.36
N TYR A 98 15.30 1.39 25.30
CA TYR A 98 15.75 0.72 24.09
C TYR A 98 14.71 -0.26 23.55
N ALA A 99 14.10 -1.08 24.42
CA ALA A 99 13.07 -2.02 24.02
C ALA A 99 11.80 -1.32 23.49
N LEU A 100 11.36 -0.24 24.14
CA LEU A 100 10.22 0.55 23.68
C LEU A 100 10.53 1.24 22.34
N TYR A 101 11.75 1.72 22.16
CA TYR A 101 12.20 2.30 20.90
C TYR A 101 12.12 1.26 19.77
N ASP A 102 12.67 0.06 19.98
CA ASP A 102 12.69 -1.01 18.99
C ASP A 102 11.29 -1.64 18.75
N TYR A 103 10.44 -1.70 19.79
CA TYR A 103 9.15 -2.38 19.69
C TYR A 103 8.04 -1.51 19.08
N TYR A 104 8.09 -0.21 19.28
CA TYR A 104 7.00 0.68 18.90
C TYR A 104 7.43 1.89 18.08
N LEU A 105 8.41 2.65 18.53
CA LEU A 105 8.75 3.94 17.94
C LEU A 105 9.37 3.80 16.55
N LEU A 106 10.13 2.75 16.34
CA LEU A 106 10.84 2.51 15.08
C LEU A 106 9.90 2.30 13.89
N ASP A 107 8.81 1.54 14.09
CA ASP A 107 7.79 1.32 13.05
C ASP A 107 7.07 2.62 12.68
N GLU A 108 6.73 3.44 13.68
CA GLU A 108 6.12 4.75 13.46
C GLU A 108 7.02 5.71 12.67
N LEU A 109 8.32 5.73 13.00
CA LEU A 109 9.30 6.54 12.28
C LEU A 109 9.50 6.06 10.84
N ALA A 110 9.57 4.74 10.63
CA ALA A 110 9.69 4.16 9.29
C ALA A 110 8.44 4.44 8.44
N TYR A 111 7.25 4.35 9.05
CA TYR A 111 5.99 4.68 8.39
C TYR A 111 5.95 6.16 7.96
N LYS A 112 6.30 7.09 8.87
CA LYS A 112 6.34 8.53 8.56
C LYS A 112 7.37 8.89 7.49
N LEU A 113 8.50 8.21 7.47
CA LEU A 113 9.50 8.38 6.40
C LEU A 113 8.93 7.94 5.06
N LYS A 114 8.28 6.77 5.01
CA LYS A 114 7.63 6.25 3.80
C LYS A 114 6.53 7.20 3.31
N GLU A 115 5.66 7.65 4.20
CA GLU A 115 4.60 8.61 3.89
C GLU A 115 5.17 9.93 3.32
N HIS A 116 6.23 10.46 3.95
CA HIS A 116 6.89 11.68 3.47
C HIS A 116 7.48 11.52 2.07
N ASN A 117 8.13 10.39 1.78
CA ASN A 117 8.71 10.11 0.47
C ASN A 117 7.61 9.93 -0.59
N ILE A 118 6.55 9.19 -0.28
CA ILE A 118 5.38 9.03 -1.18
C ILE A 118 4.76 10.40 -1.48
N ASN A 119 4.57 11.28 -0.49
CA ASN A 119 4.01 12.62 -0.69
C ASN A 119 4.92 13.53 -1.54
N LYS A 120 6.25 13.34 -1.48
CA LYS A 120 7.19 14.05 -2.36
C LYS A 120 7.03 13.57 -3.80
N ASP A 121 7.04 12.27 -4.02
CA ASP A 121 6.90 11.66 -5.34
C ASP A 121 5.51 11.97 -5.93
N TYR A 122 4.48 12.00 -5.08
CA TYR A 122 3.13 12.41 -5.48
C TYR A 122 3.08 13.86 -6.00
N ARG A 123 3.80 14.81 -5.40
CA ARG A 123 3.86 16.20 -5.91
C ARG A 123 4.53 16.30 -7.27
N VAL A 124 5.61 15.58 -7.48
CA VAL A 124 6.28 15.51 -8.80
C VAL A 124 5.34 14.92 -9.84
N PHE A 125 4.62 13.87 -9.47
CA PHE A 125 3.64 13.26 -10.35
C PHE A 125 2.46 14.19 -10.66
N MET A 126 1.94 14.95 -9.68
CA MET A 126 0.85 15.91 -9.90
C MET A 126 1.23 17.02 -10.89
N GLN A 127 2.49 17.45 -10.91
CA GLN A 127 2.99 18.40 -11.92
C GLN A 127 2.98 17.77 -13.32
N TYR A 128 3.44 16.53 -13.41
CA TYR A 128 3.44 15.78 -14.67
C TYR A 128 2.02 15.46 -15.16
N GLU A 129 1.10 15.09 -14.26
CA GLU A 129 -0.33 14.93 -14.61
C GLU A 129 -0.94 16.18 -15.23
N ALA A 130 -0.60 17.37 -14.69
CA ALA A 130 -1.13 18.63 -15.22
C ALA A 130 -0.65 18.89 -16.67
N GLU A 131 0.58 18.51 -17.00
CA GLU A 131 1.11 18.60 -18.38
C GLU A 131 0.39 17.61 -19.31
N LEU A 132 0.24 16.36 -18.89
CA LEU A 132 -0.44 15.32 -19.68
C LEU A 132 -1.91 15.64 -19.93
N LYS A 133 -2.61 16.13 -18.93
CA LYS A 133 -4.01 16.55 -19.04
C LYS A 133 -4.19 17.62 -20.13
N ASN A 134 -3.38 18.66 -20.10
CA ASN A 134 -3.44 19.73 -21.07
C ASN A 134 -3.17 19.20 -22.50
N LYS A 135 -2.20 18.31 -22.65
CA LYS A 135 -1.89 17.66 -23.90
C LYS A 135 -3.06 16.82 -24.43
N ASP A 136 -3.64 15.98 -23.59
CA ASP A 136 -4.76 15.12 -23.97
C ASP A 136 -6.00 15.92 -24.32
N TYR A 137 -6.29 16.99 -23.58
CA TYR A 137 -7.39 17.89 -23.87
C TYR A 137 -7.24 18.58 -25.24
N GLU A 138 -6.05 19.12 -25.54
CA GLU A 138 -5.80 19.76 -26.85
C GLU A 138 -5.84 18.73 -27.99
N MET A 139 -5.25 17.55 -27.81
CA MET A 139 -5.35 16.47 -28.78
C MET A 139 -6.80 16.01 -29.01
N ALA A 140 -7.62 15.96 -27.97
CA ALA A 140 -9.03 15.62 -28.09
C ALA A 140 -9.79 16.65 -28.93
N ARG A 141 -9.49 17.94 -28.76
CA ARG A 141 -10.07 19.02 -29.58
C ARG A 141 -9.64 18.92 -31.04
N GLU A 142 -8.38 18.63 -31.29
CA GLU A 142 -7.88 18.45 -32.67
C GLU A 142 -8.54 17.26 -33.37
N GLU A 143 -8.70 16.14 -32.67
CA GLU A 143 -9.38 14.94 -33.20
C GLU A 143 -10.87 15.19 -33.45
N LEU A 144 -11.54 15.99 -32.62
CA LEU A 144 -12.91 16.45 -32.85
C LEU A 144 -13.00 17.26 -34.15
N LEU A 145 -12.10 18.22 -34.34
CA LEU A 145 -12.06 19.04 -35.59
C LEU A 145 -11.78 18.21 -36.83
N LYS A 146 -11.09 17.07 -36.71
CA LYS A 146 -10.88 16.11 -37.81
C LYS A 146 -12.07 15.20 -38.06
N GLY A 147 -13.12 15.26 -37.21
CA GLY A 147 -14.28 14.36 -37.25
C GLY A 147 -14.03 12.96 -36.69
N ASN A 148 -12.90 12.76 -36.02
CA ASN A 148 -12.55 11.47 -35.43
C ASN A 148 -13.11 11.36 -34.00
N LEU A 149 -14.44 11.18 -33.92
CA LEU A 149 -15.21 11.26 -32.66
C LEU A 149 -14.80 10.23 -31.61
N ASP A 150 -14.46 9.01 -32.03
CA ASP A 150 -14.09 7.95 -31.08
C ASP A 150 -12.74 8.21 -30.41
N ASN A 151 -11.77 8.69 -31.18
CA ASN A 151 -10.46 9.04 -30.65
C ASN A 151 -10.53 10.31 -29.78
N SER A 152 -11.31 11.30 -30.24
CA SER A 152 -11.58 12.51 -29.45
C SER A 152 -12.22 12.18 -28.10
N TYR A 153 -13.23 11.31 -28.09
CA TYR A 153 -13.90 10.86 -26.87
C TYR A 153 -12.92 10.16 -25.91
N LYS A 154 -12.08 9.26 -26.42
CA LYS A 154 -11.06 8.55 -25.64
C LYS A 154 -10.08 9.52 -24.98
N LEU A 155 -9.54 10.46 -25.73
CA LEU A 155 -8.58 11.46 -25.22
C LEU A 155 -9.21 12.39 -24.18
N ALA A 156 -10.45 12.86 -24.43
CA ALA A 156 -11.18 13.68 -23.48
C ALA A 156 -11.48 12.92 -22.16
N ARG A 157 -11.81 11.64 -22.25
CA ARG A 157 -11.98 10.80 -21.04
C ARG A 157 -10.67 10.60 -20.28
N ARG A 158 -9.55 10.40 -20.98
CA ARG A 158 -8.25 10.29 -20.33
C ARG A 158 -7.86 11.60 -19.63
N ALA A 159 -8.11 12.75 -20.27
CA ALA A 159 -7.89 14.05 -19.64
C ALA A 159 -8.75 14.23 -18.38
N LEU A 160 -10.03 13.78 -18.41
CA LEU A 160 -10.93 13.83 -17.25
C LEU A 160 -10.48 12.90 -16.11
N PHE A 161 -9.86 11.76 -16.44
CA PHE A 161 -9.29 10.85 -15.44
C PHE A 161 -8.25 11.54 -14.55
N TYR A 162 -7.42 12.43 -15.14
CA TYR A 162 -6.43 13.19 -14.37
C TYR A 162 -7.05 14.32 -13.54
N GLU A 163 -8.22 14.83 -13.92
CA GLU A 163 -8.86 15.97 -13.22
C GLU A 163 -10.39 15.80 -13.15
N GLY A 164 -10.83 15.02 -12.20
CA GLY A 164 -12.22 14.52 -12.04
C GLY A 164 -13.42 15.47 -12.25
N ASP A 165 -13.24 16.81 -12.23
CA ASP A 165 -14.35 17.79 -12.29
C ASP A 165 -14.03 19.02 -13.17
N ASN A 166 -13.27 18.85 -14.27
CA ASN A 166 -13.00 19.97 -15.15
C ASN A 166 -14.18 20.28 -16.09
N GLY A 167 -14.86 21.41 -15.85
CA GLY A 167 -16.00 21.85 -16.65
C GLY A 167 -15.72 21.94 -18.16
N ASN A 168 -14.51 22.32 -18.59
CA ASN A 168 -14.16 22.40 -20.00
C ASN A 168 -14.07 21.02 -20.66
N ILE A 169 -13.53 20.03 -19.95
CA ILE A 169 -13.45 18.66 -20.45
C ILE A 169 -14.85 18.04 -20.53
N LEU A 170 -15.69 18.29 -19.52
CA LEU A 170 -17.09 17.83 -19.53
C LEU A 170 -17.89 18.45 -20.68
N LEU A 171 -17.69 19.74 -20.98
CA LEU A 171 -18.30 20.40 -22.12
C LEU A 171 -17.82 19.80 -23.46
N LEU A 172 -16.53 19.47 -23.56
CA LEU A 172 -15.97 18.80 -24.74
C LEU A 172 -16.60 17.43 -24.94
N LEU A 173 -16.69 16.61 -23.88
CA LEU A 173 -17.34 15.30 -23.93
C LEU A 173 -18.80 15.42 -24.37
N LYS A 174 -19.53 16.41 -23.84
CA LYS A 174 -20.92 16.66 -24.23
C LYS A 174 -21.05 17.07 -25.70
N SER A 175 -20.11 17.86 -26.25
CA SER A 175 -20.12 18.23 -27.67
C SER A 175 -19.83 17.02 -28.57
N ILE A 176 -18.87 16.18 -28.19
CA ILE A 176 -18.55 14.93 -28.90
C ILE A 176 -19.77 14.00 -28.94
N GLN A 177 -20.45 13.84 -27.80
CA GLN A 177 -21.64 13.00 -27.70
C GLN A 177 -22.78 13.52 -28.58
N LYS A 178 -22.97 14.84 -28.60
CA LYS A 178 -23.96 15.48 -29.49
C LYS A 178 -23.69 15.17 -30.95
N GLU A 179 -22.45 15.32 -31.43
CA GLU A 179 -22.09 15.01 -32.82
C GLU A 179 -22.25 13.52 -33.15
N LYS A 180 -21.92 12.63 -32.20
CA LYS A 180 -22.18 11.18 -32.36
C LYS A 180 -23.67 10.89 -32.54
N ASN A 181 -24.52 11.52 -31.75
CA ASN A 181 -25.99 11.36 -31.86
C ASN A 181 -26.53 11.89 -33.19
N GLU A 182 -26.07 13.07 -33.64
CA GLU A 182 -26.46 13.62 -34.92
C GLU A 182 -26.07 12.71 -36.10
N LEU A 183 -24.85 12.11 -36.06
CA LEU A 183 -24.43 11.13 -37.06
C LEU A 183 -25.29 9.85 -37.03
N TYR A 184 -25.67 9.39 -35.84
CA TYR A 184 -26.54 8.23 -35.67
C TYR A 184 -27.92 8.51 -36.28
N ASP A 185 -28.48 9.68 -36.06
CA ASP A 185 -29.78 10.09 -36.59
C ASP A 185 -29.75 10.20 -38.14
N ILE A 186 -28.68 10.73 -38.69
CA ILE A 186 -28.49 10.80 -40.17
C ILE A 186 -28.43 9.38 -40.75
N GLN A 187 -27.66 8.47 -40.14
CA GLN A 187 -27.51 7.10 -40.62
C GLN A 187 -28.80 6.28 -40.51
N ASN A 188 -29.67 6.61 -39.55
CA ASN A 188 -30.92 5.91 -39.31
C ASN A 188 -32.17 6.67 -39.83
N LYS A 189 -31.98 7.69 -40.64
CA LYS A 189 -33.07 8.56 -41.14
C LYS A 189 -34.24 7.78 -41.72
N ASP A 190 -33.97 6.81 -42.61
CA ASP A 190 -35.04 6.00 -43.24
C ASP A 190 -35.77 5.13 -42.23
N LYS A 191 -35.11 4.67 -41.21
CA LYS A 191 -35.66 3.89 -40.10
C LYS A 191 -36.60 4.74 -39.25
N ILE A 192 -36.18 5.97 -38.92
CA ILE A 192 -36.95 6.95 -38.13
C ILE A 192 -38.20 7.37 -38.92
N GLU A 193 -38.05 7.66 -40.22
CA GLU A 193 -39.19 8.03 -41.08
C GLU A 193 -40.24 6.90 -41.19
N ASN A 194 -39.78 5.64 -41.30
CA ASN A 194 -40.68 4.49 -41.29
C ASN A 194 -41.42 4.32 -39.96
N ILE A 195 -40.73 4.48 -38.83
CA ILE A 195 -41.35 4.47 -37.48
C ILE A 195 -42.41 5.57 -37.37
N ASN A 196 -42.10 6.80 -37.82
CA ASN A 196 -43.04 7.95 -37.76
C ASN A 196 -44.28 7.67 -38.59
N LYS A 197 -44.14 7.10 -39.78
CA LYS A 197 -45.26 6.71 -40.64
C LYS A 197 -46.14 5.64 -39.99
N LEU A 198 -45.54 4.60 -39.43
CA LEU A 198 -46.25 3.54 -38.71
C LEU A 198 -46.95 4.11 -37.44
N MET A 199 -46.29 5.05 -36.74
CA MET A 199 -46.85 5.71 -35.56
C MET A 199 -48.11 6.52 -35.93
N GLN A 200 -48.10 7.29 -37.02
CA GLN A 200 -49.26 8.03 -37.50
C GLN A 200 -50.42 7.09 -37.86
N LEU A 201 -50.16 5.97 -38.54
CA LEU A 201 -51.19 4.99 -38.88
C LEU A 201 -51.76 4.31 -37.63
N GLY A 202 -50.87 3.91 -36.68
CA GLY A 202 -51.27 3.28 -35.42
C GLY A 202 -52.10 4.20 -34.54
N SER A 203 -51.68 5.46 -34.34
CA SER A 203 -52.40 6.43 -33.54
C SER A 203 -53.77 6.80 -34.16
N ARG A 204 -53.82 6.90 -35.47
CA ARG A 204 -55.08 7.09 -36.20
C ARG A 204 -56.04 5.91 -36.03
N ALA A 205 -55.58 4.69 -36.19
CA ALA A 205 -56.38 3.49 -35.95
C ALA A 205 -56.88 3.41 -34.49
N TYR A 206 -56.01 3.77 -33.53
CA TYR A 206 -56.38 3.88 -32.10
C TYR A 206 -57.47 4.87 -31.83
N SER A 207 -57.40 6.09 -32.43
CA SER A 207 -58.44 7.14 -32.26
C SER A 207 -59.82 6.73 -32.83
N TYR A 208 -59.85 5.85 -33.81
CA TYR A 208 -61.07 5.25 -34.32
C TYR A 208 -61.50 3.98 -33.59
N SER A 209 -60.92 3.68 -32.44
CA SER A 209 -61.18 2.47 -31.64
C SER A 209 -60.91 1.14 -32.40
N ASN A 210 -60.20 1.20 -33.50
CA ASN A 210 -59.78 -0.02 -34.24
C ASN A 210 -58.52 -0.60 -33.60
N TYR A 211 -58.66 -1.17 -32.40
CA TYR A 211 -57.57 -1.66 -31.57
C TYR A 211 -56.75 -2.77 -32.20
N ASN A 212 -57.42 -3.63 -33.00
CA ASN A 212 -56.71 -4.76 -33.66
C ASN A 212 -55.73 -4.28 -34.76
N GLU A 213 -56.12 -3.24 -35.48
CA GLU A 213 -55.28 -2.65 -36.51
C GLU A 213 -54.17 -1.77 -35.89
N ALA A 214 -54.51 -0.97 -34.87
CA ALA A 214 -53.56 -0.19 -34.12
C ALA A 214 -52.46 -1.08 -33.50
N ASN A 215 -52.86 -2.20 -32.90
CA ASN A 215 -51.91 -3.18 -32.33
C ASN A 215 -50.89 -3.66 -33.37
N LYS A 216 -51.31 -4.02 -34.58
CA LYS A 216 -50.42 -4.42 -35.67
C LYS A 216 -49.39 -3.37 -36.05
N TYR A 217 -49.78 -2.11 -36.09
CA TYR A 217 -48.85 -1.01 -36.42
C TYR A 217 -47.84 -0.80 -35.29
N PHE A 218 -48.28 -0.79 -34.05
CA PHE A 218 -47.37 -0.61 -32.91
C PHE A 218 -46.43 -1.82 -32.71
N GLU A 219 -46.91 -3.04 -32.93
CA GLU A 219 -46.03 -4.23 -32.93
C GLU A 219 -44.96 -4.19 -34.06
N ARG A 220 -45.35 -3.66 -35.25
CA ARG A 220 -44.34 -3.44 -36.32
C ARG A 220 -43.31 -2.39 -35.94
N ILE A 221 -43.70 -1.36 -35.20
CA ILE A 221 -42.72 -0.41 -34.64
C ILE A 221 -41.77 -1.10 -33.66
N LEU A 222 -42.29 -1.96 -32.77
CA LEU A 222 -41.45 -2.72 -31.84
C LEU A 222 -40.51 -3.71 -32.50
N ASN A 223 -40.83 -4.20 -33.70
CA ASN A 223 -39.92 -5.00 -34.51
C ASN A 223 -38.76 -4.19 -35.09
N ILE A 224 -38.94 -2.85 -35.29
CA ILE A 224 -37.89 -1.95 -35.76
C ILE A 224 -37.14 -1.32 -34.60
N ASP A 225 -37.87 -0.90 -33.56
CA ASP A 225 -37.37 -0.27 -32.33
C ASP A 225 -38.09 -0.91 -31.13
N ARG A 226 -37.47 -1.98 -30.58
CA ARG A 226 -38.07 -2.87 -29.57
C ARG A 226 -38.58 -2.15 -28.33
N TYR A 227 -38.03 -1.00 -28.00
CA TYR A 227 -38.33 -0.25 -26.80
C TYR A 227 -38.96 1.13 -27.11
N ASN A 228 -39.60 1.28 -28.26
CA ASN A 228 -40.22 2.54 -28.63
C ASN A 228 -41.30 2.98 -27.61
N PRO A 229 -41.12 4.11 -26.87
CA PRO A 229 -41.98 4.46 -25.75
C PRO A 229 -43.41 4.72 -26.15
N LEU A 230 -43.63 5.36 -27.31
CA LEU A 230 -44.98 5.65 -27.78
C LEU A 230 -45.71 4.38 -28.22
N ALA A 231 -45.03 3.47 -28.88
CA ALA A 231 -45.63 2.21 -29.28
C ALA A 231 -45.99 1.36 -28.05
N LEU A 232 -45.10 1.29 -27.06
CA LEU A 232 -45.36 0.59 -25.79
C LEU A 232 -46.52 1.21 -25.02
N TYR A 233 -46.60 2.56 -24.97
CA TYR A 233 -47.69 3.28 -24.35
C TYR A 233 -49.02 2.93 -24.98
N TYR A 234 -49.15 3.01 -26.31
CA TYR A 234 -50.41 2.71 -27.00
C TYR A 234 -50.79 1.22 -26.86
N LEU A 235 -49.84 0.29 -26.91
CA LEU A 235 -50.11 -1.13 -26.68
C LEU A 235 -50.64 -1.40 -25.27
N ASN A 236 -50.09 -0.75 -24.24
CA ASN A 236 -50.62 -0.84 -22.88
C ASN A 236 -52.05 -0.26 -22.79
N ARG A 237 -52.28 0.88 -23.43
CA ARG A 237 -53.64 1.49 -23.50
C ARG A 237 -54.65 0.60 -24.23
N ILE A 238 -54.25 -0.04 -25.31
CA ILE A 238 -55.07 -1.03 -26.03
C ILE A 238 -55.40 -2.21 -25.12
N SER A 239 -54.43 -2.74 -24.41
CA SER A 239 -54.63 -3.85 -23.47
C SER A 239 -55.64 -3.47 -22.38
N ILE A 240 -55.51 -2.29 -21.79
CA ILE A 240 -56.48 -1.77 -20.78
C ILE A 240 -57.86 -1.61 -21.39
N ALA A 241 -57.99 -1.01 -22.59
CA ALA A 241 -59.27 -0.83 -23.28
C ALA A 241 -59.95 -2.17 -23.63
N GLN A 242 -59.19 -3.22 -23.80
CA GLN A 242 -59.69 -4.58 -24.04
C GLN A 242 -59.85 -5.43 -22.76
N ASN A 243 -59.85 -4.78 -21.57
CA ASN A 243 -59.90 -5.42 -20.24
C ASN A 243 -58.78 -6.44 -19.96
N ASN A 244 -57.64 -6.29 -20.61
CA ASN A 244 -56.42 -7.08 -20.36
C ASN A 244 -55.48 -6.34 -19.44
N LYS A 245 -54.61 -7.06 -18.71
CA LYS A 245 -53.53 -6.45 -17.94
C LYS A 245 -52.48 -5.84 -18.88
N PRO A 246 -51.89 -4.67 -18.52
CA PRO A 246 -50.79 -4.09 -19.29
C PRO A 246 -49.64 -5.12 -19.45
N LYS A 247 -49.18 -5.24 -20.69
CA LYS A 247 -48.14 -6.23 -21.04
C LYS A 247 -46.72 -5.71 -20.81
N TYR A 248 -46.56 -4.40 -20.82
CA TYR A 248 -45.28 -3.74 -20.78
C TYR A 248 -45.11 -2.89 -19.51
N LEU A 249 -43.85 -2.75 -19.05
CA LEU A 249 -43.52 -1.90 -17.91
C LEU A 249 -43.70 -0.44 -18.26
N GLY A 250 -44.20 0.34 -17.29
CA GLY A 250 -44.47 1.79 -17.42
C GLY A 250 -45.93 2.11 -17.76
N ASN A 251 -46.46 3.11 -17.05
CA ASN A 251 -47.86 3.56 -17.19
C ASN A 251 -47.99 4.93 -17.90
N THR A 252 -46.89 5.68 -17.96
CA THR A 252 -46.85 7.01 -18.62
C THR A 252 -45.84 6.98 -19.78
N THR A 253 -45.93 7.98 -20.66
CA THR A 253 -44.97 8.15 -21.78
C THR A 253 -43.55 8.43 -21.26
N GLU A 254 -43.46 9.16 -20.14
CA GLU A 254 -42.18 9.48 -19.48
C GLU A 254 -41.53 8.23 -18.92
N GLU A 255 -42.30 7.37 -18.24
CA GLU A 255 -41.79 6.09 -17.73
C GLU A 255 -41.31 5.16 -18.87
N LEU A 256 -42.10 5.05 -19.93
CA LEU A 256 -41.76 4.24 -21.10
C LEU A 256 -40.52 4.78 -21.82
N TYR A 257 -40.34 6.08 -21.88
CA TYR A 257 -39.15 6.72 -22.41
C TYR A 257 -37.90 6.39 -21.55
N ALA A 258 -38.08 6.46 -20.22
CA ALA A 258 -36.99 6.09 -19.30
C ALA A 258 -36.61 4.61 -19.42
N TYR A 259 -37.57 3.70 -19.56
CA TYR A 259 -37.28 2.27 -19.80
C TYR A 259 -36.60 2.04 -21.15
N LYS A 260 -36.96 2.81 -22.21
CA LYS A 260 -36.25 2.75 -23.49
C LYS A 260 -34.78 3.14 -23.34
N LYS A 261 -34.52 4.30 -22.71
CA LYS A 261 -33.14 4.75 -22.45
C LYS A 261 -32.40 3.77 -21.57
N LEU A 262 -33.04 3.22 -20.54
CA LEU A 262 -32.41 2.21 -19.68
C LEU A 262 -31.99 0.96 -20.48
N ALA A 263 -32.81 0.50 -21.43
CA ALA A 263 -32.46 -0.60 -22.28
C ALA A 263 -31.26 -0.30 -23.19
N GLU A 264 -31.16 0.93 -23.70
CA GLU A 264 -29.97 1.40 -24.44
C GLU A 264 -28.72 1.40 -23.56
N VAL A 265 -28.83 1.87 -22.31
CA VAL A 265 -27.76 1.83 -21.30
C VAL A 265 -27.32 0.39 -21.01
N ILE A 266 -28.28 -0.53 -20.82
CA ILE A 266 -27.99 -1.93 -20.56
C ILE A 266 -27.25 -2.56 -21.75
N ASN A 267 -27.68 -2.27 -22.98
CA ASN A 267 -27.00 -2.75 -24.18
C ASN A 267 -25.55 -2.21 -24.28
N LEU A 268 -25.32 -0.94 -23.93
CA LEU A 268 -23.97 -0.36 -23.87
C LEU A 268 -23.11 -1.06 -22.81
N TYR A 269 -23.70 -1.29 -21.63
CA TYR A 269 -23.02 -1.94 -20.53
C TYR A 269 -22.65 -3.40 -20.87
N GLU A 270 -23.57 -4.18 -21.43
CA GLU A 270 -23.36 -5.57 -21.87
C GLU A 270 -22.35 -5.66 -23.03
N ALA A 271 -22.31 -4.65 -23.91
CA ALA A 271 -21.30 -4.51 -24.96
C ALA A 271 -19.92 -4.11 -24.44
N GLY A 272 -19.75 -3.88 -23.14
CA GLY A 272 -18.49 -3.46 -22.53
C GLY A 272 -18.15 -1.97 -22.75
N ARG A 273 -19.08 -1.18 -23.30
CA ARG A 273 -18.93 0.27 -23.52
C ARG A 273 -19.24 1.04 -22.23
N LEU A 274 -18.48 0.77 -21.17
CA LEU A 274 -18.79 1.17 -19.80
C LEU A 274 -18.92 2.69 -19.63
N TRP A 275 -18.04 3.47 -20.25
CA TRP A 275 -18.06 4.93 -20.11
C TRP A 275 -19.28 5.56 -20.78
N GLU A 276 -19.65 5.05 -21.94
CA GLU A 276 -20.86 5.52 -22.63
C GLU A 276 -22.12 5.12 -21.85
N ALA A 277 -22.14 3.88 -21.32
CA ALA A 277 -23.21 3.44 -20.44
C ALA A 277 -23.31 4.32 -19.18
N TYR A 278 -22.20 4.76 -18.62
CA TYR A 278 -22.16 5.63 -17.45
C TYR A 278 -22.72 7.03 -17.75
N ASP A 279 -22.30 7.63 -18.86
CA ASP A 279 -22.78 8.96 -19.23
C ASP A 279 -24.30 8.96 -19.48
N GLU A 280 -24.80 7.93 -20.16
CA GLU A 280 -26.22 7.78 -20.44
C GLU A 280 -27.02 7.47 -19.16
N ILE A 281 -26.53 6.59 -18.27
CA ILE A 281 -27.24 6.29 -17.02
C ILE A 281 -27.23 7.49 -16.06
N LEU A 282 -26.16 8.28 -16.05
CA LEU A 282 -26.09 9.49 -15.22
C LEU A 282 -27.13 10.53 -15.66
N SER A 283 -27.29 10.72 -16.98
CA SER A 283 -28.32 11.57 -17.55
C SER A 283 -29.71 11.03 -17.21
N LEU A 284 -29.94 9.74 -17.39
CA LEU A 284 -31.21 9.08 -17.11
C LEU A 284 -31.58 9.12 -15.63
N TYR A 285 -30.60 8.93 -14.74
CA TYR A 285 -30.79 9.03 -13.29
C TYR A 285 -31.23 10.45 -12.87
N ALA A 286 -30.68 11.50 -13.50
CA ALA A 286 -31.08 12.87 -13.24
C ALA A 286 -32.52 13.16 -13.73
N GLU A 287 -32.96 12.54 -14.85
CA GLU A 287 -34.30 12.70 -15.44
C GLU A 287 -35.36 11.85 -14.73
N ALA A 288 -35.02 10.64 -14.28
CA ALA A 288 -35.97 9.65 -13.75
C ALA A 288 -35.48 8.97 -12.45
N PRO A 289 -35.17 9.73 -11.38
CA PRO A 289 -34.62 9.19 -10.13
C PRO A 289 -35.58 8.28 -9.35
N ASN A 290 -36.87 8.32 -9.66
CA ASN A 290 -37.91 7.56 -8.95
C ASN A 290 -38.10 6.13 -9.51
N ILE A 291 -37.44 5.77 -10.60
CA ILE A 291 -37.53 4.43 -11.20
C ILE A 291 -36.50 3.53 -10.57
N GLY A 292 -36.96 2.50 -9.87
CA GLY A 292 -36.09 1.59 -9.10
C GLY A 292 -35.02 0.91 -9.95
N GLU A 293 -35.36 0.50 -11.18
CA GLU A 293 -34.42 -0.14 -12.11
C GLU A 293 -33.32 0.82 -12.58
N VAL A 294 -33.66 2.12 -12.77
CA VAL A 294 -32.67 3.16 -13.10
C VAL A 294 -31.66 3.31 -11.96
N ASN A 295 -32.15 3.37 -10.72
CA ASN A 295 -31.30 3.46 -9.54
C ASN A 295 -30.37 2.25 -9.40
N ASN A 296 -30.91 1.06 -9.64
CA ASN A 296 -30.15 -0.18 -9.56
C ASN A 296 -29.01 -0.21 -10.60
N TYR A 297 -29.31 0.08 -11.88
CA TYR A 297 -28.28 0.12 -12.92
C TYR A 297 -27.31 1.28 -12.77
N TYR A 298 -27.75 2.42 -12.26
CA TYR A 298 -26.85 3.52 -11.90
C TYR A 298 -25.80 3.06 -10.87
N SER A 299 -26.25 2.35 -9.82
CA SER A 299 -25.31 1.79 -8.82
C SER A 299 -24.36 0.77 -9.43
N ILE A 300 -24.88 -0.20 -10.22
CA ILE A 300 -24.07 -1.25 -10.86
C ILE A 300 -23.03 -0.65 -11.81
N ILE A 301 -23.44 0.29 -12.67
CA ILE A 301 -22.55 0.88 -13.68
C ILE A 301 -21.51 1.77 -13.02
N THR A 302 -21.90 2.58 -12.02
CA THR A 302 -20.96 3.43 -11.25
C THR A 302 -19.92 2.58 -10.54
N GLU A 303 -20.34 1.49 -9.91
CA GLU A 303 -19.43 0.55 -9.27
C GLU A 303 -18.51 -0.13 -10.29
N SER A 304 -19.06 -0.53 -11.45
CA SER A 304 -18.28 -1.15 -12.52
C SER A 304 -17.22 -0.20 -13.06
N ILE A 305 -17.54 1.08 -13.27
CA ILE A 305 -16.56 2.07 -13.74
C ILE A 305 -15.40 2.21 -12.75
N ASN A 306 -15.70 2.35 -11.47
CA ASN A 306 -14.66 2.42 -10.45
C ASN A 306 -13.75 1.18 -10.44
N ASN A 307 -14.30 0.02 -10.81
CA ASN A 307 -13.59 -1.25 -10.81
C ASN A 307 -12.87 -1.57 -12.14
N TYR A 308 -13.37 -1.06 -13.26
CA TYR A 308 -12.89 -1.44 -14.61
C TYR A 308 -12.10 -0.36 -15.33
N ASP A 309 -11.87 0.77 -14.69
CA ASP A 309 -11.09 1.85 -15.28
C ASP A 309 -9.59 1.53 -15.27
N PHE A 310 -9.07 1.14 -16.43
CA PHE A 310 -7.66 0.90 -16.63
C PHE A 310 -7.21 1.26 -18.04
N PHE A 311 -6.44 2.33 -18.15
CA PHE A 311 -5.78 2.72 -19.38
C PHE A 311 -4.35 2.19 -19.38
N ILE A 312 -3.90 1.63 -20.51
CA ILE A 312 -2.50 1.17 -20.64
C ILE A 312 -1.55 2.36 -20.53
N GLU A 313 -1.94 3.49 -21.08
CA GLU A 313 -1.20 4.74 -20.99
C GLU A 313 -0.97 5.16 -19.54
N GLU A 314 -1.98 5.00 -18.67
CA GLU A 314 -1.87 5.24 -17.22
C GLU A 314 -0.77 4.39 -16.60
N ALA A 315 -0.75 3.07 -16.88
CA ALA A 315 0.29 2.18 -16.38
C ALA A 315 1.68 2.54 -16.92
N PHE A 316 1.77 2.91 -18.21
CA PHE A 316 3.02 3.32 -18.82
C PHE A 316 3.57 4.62 -18.20
N GLU A 317 2.71 5.58 -17.92
CA GLU A 317 3.06 6.85 -17.26
C GLU A 317 3.53 6.63 -15.82
N VAL A 318 2.80 5.82 -15.04
CA VAL A 318 3.23 5.42 -13.69
C VAL A 318 4.60 4.74 -13.75
N LYS A 319 4.83 3.85 -14.71
CA LYS A 319 6.13 3.20 -14.91
C LYS A 319 7.23 4.22 -15.18
N ASN A 320 7.02 5.12 -16.14
CA ASN A 320 8.04 6.09 -16.55
C ASN A 320 8.38 7.07 -15.42
N VAL A 321 7.39 7.55 -14.67
CA VAL A 321 7.62 8.52 -13.61
C VAL A 321 8.28 7.89 -12.39
N PHE A 322 7.85 6.70 -11.98
CA PHE A 322 8.32 6.11 -10.72
C PHE A 322 9.46 5.11 -10.90
N ILE A 323 9.48 4.32 -11.97
CA ILE A 323 10.49 3.28 -12.18
C ILE A 323 11.67 3.82 -12.97
N ASP A 324 11.43 4.49 -14.10
CA ASP A 324 12.51 4.93 -14.97
C ASP A 324 13.26 6.13 -14.36
N ASN A 325 12.58 7.02 -13.62
CA ASN A 325 13.24 8.07 -12.85
C ASN A 325 14.05 7.51 -11.69
N ALA A 326 13.57 6.47 -10.99
CA ALA A 326 14.34 5.77 -9.98
C ALA A 326 15.60 5.12 -10.59
N ASN A 327 15.47 4.47 -11.74
CA ASN A 327 16.59 3.82 -12.44
C ASN A 327 17.60 4.83 -13.01
N SER A 328 17.17 6.03 -13.42
CA SER A 328 18.08 7.08 -13.92
C SER A 328 18.94 7.71 -12.81
N LEU A 329 18.46 7.70 -11.57
CA LEU A 329 19.19 8.16 -10.39
C LEU A 329 20.12 7.08 -9.81
N GLU A 330 19.98 5.81 -10.24
CA GLU A 330 20.68 4.64 -9.69
C GLU A 330 21.67 3.98 -10.63
N ASN A 331 22.49 4.76 -11.32
CA ASN A 331 23.50 4.17 -12.22
C ASN A 331 24.55 3.26 -11.53
N ASN A 332 24.45 2.93 -10.23
CA ASN A 332 25.45 2.08 -9.54
C ASN A 332 24.98 1.26 -8.33
N SER A 333 23.70 1.09 -8.04
CA SER A 333 23.36 0.18 -6.93
C SER A 333 22.02 -0.49 -7.16
N ILE A 334 22.08 -1.83 -7.18
CA ILE A 334 21.00 -2.78 -6.90
C ILE A 334 19.63 -2.09 -6.93
N THR A 335 18.99 -2.15 -8.08
CA THR A 335 17.56 -1.84 -8.18
C THR A 335 16.86 -2.66 -7.11
N GLU A 336 16.38 -2.02 -6.06
CA GLU A 336 15.41 -2.64 -5.16
C GLU A 336 14.19 -2.95 -6.03
N HIS A 337 14.15 -4.18 -6.53
CA HIS A 337 12.99 -4.69 -7.24
C HIS A 337 11.85 -4.76 -6.20
N ASN A 338 10.96 -3.80 -6.22
CA ASN A 338 9.73 -3.80 -5.42
C ASN A 338 8.76 -4.85 -5.99
N GLY A 339 9.29 -6.04 -6.27
CA GLY A 339 8.55 -7.17 -6.82
C GLY A 339 7.54 -7.71 -5.81
N LEU A 340 6.38 -8.11 -6.31
CA LEU A 340 5.34 -8.75 -5.52
C LEU A 340 5.17 -10.18 -6.01
N ASN A 341 5.31 -11.15 -5.10
CA ASN A 341 5.05 -12.55 -5.36
C ASN A 341 3.90 -13.03 -4.47
N LEU A 342 2.86 -13.59 -5.06
CA LEU A 342 1.66 -14.03 -4.36
C LEU A 342 1.23 -15.42 -4.85
N MET A 343 0.91 -16.33 -3.93
CA MET A 343 0.13 -17.51 -4.27
C MET A 343 -1.34 -17.09 -4.34
N ILE A 344 -1.94 -17.13 -5.54
CA ILE A 344 -3.36 -16.84 -5.76
C ILE A 344 -4.22 -18.00 -5.24
N ASP A 345 -3.77 -19.20 -5.53
CA ASP A 345 -4.33 -20.46 -5.05
C ASP A 345 -3.19 -21.47 -4.80
N LYS A 346 -3.54 -22.72 -4.47
CA LYS A 346 -2.54 -23.76 -4.17
C LYS A 346 -1.57 -24.05 -5.32
N ASN A 347 -2.00 -23.78 -6.55
CA ASN A 347 -1.29 -24.17 -7.77
C ASN A 347 -0.99 -22.97 -8.69
N THR A 348 -1.35 -21.75 -8.32
CA THR A 348 -1.16 -20.57 -9.16
C THR A 348 -0.41 -19.48 -8.39
N MET A 349 0.72 -19.07 -8.91
CA MET A 349 1.56 -18.01 -8.38
C MET A 349 1.50 -16.80 -9.31
N LEU A 350 1.30 -15.63 -8.73
CA LEU A 350 1.45 -14.32 -9.37
C LEU A 350 2.80 -13.74 -8.97
N SER A 351 3.59 -13.35 -9.94
CA SER A 351 4.87 -12.66 -9.74
C SER A 351 4.90 -11.39 -10.55
N SER A 352 5.41 -10.31 -10.00
CA SER A 352 5.72 -9.07 -10.74
C SER A 352 7.12 -8.58 -10.39
N VAL A 353 7.81 -8.02 -11.36
CA VAL A 353 9.15 -7.45 -11.17
C VAL A 353 9.06 -6.16 -10.35
N ASN A 354 8.08 -5.32 -10.63
CA ASN A 354 7.82 -4.10 -9.89
C ASN A 354 6.34 -3.94 -9.56
N SER A 355 6.05 -3.30 -8.43
CA SER A 355 4.69 -2.97 -8.00
C SER A 355 4.66 -1.62 -7.29
N ILE A 356 3.72 -0.75 -7.68
CA ILE A 356 3.62 0.62 -7.17
C ILE A 356 2.19 0.92 -6.76
N TYR A 357 1.99 1.45 -5.55
CA TYR A 357 0.72 2.02 -5.12
C TYR A 357 0.61 3.46 -5.63
N PHE A 358 -0.47 3.71 -6.37
CA PHE A 358 -0.78 5.04 -6.85
C PHE A 358 -2.29 5.28 -6.83
N LYS A 359 -2.74 6.40 -6.24
CA LYS A 359 -4.17 6.76 -6.11
C LYS A 359 -5.06 5.61 -5.58
N GLY A 360 -4.57 4.88 -4.58
CA GLY A 360 -5.32 3.76 -3.98
C GLY A 360 -5.32 2.46 -4.80
N ASN A 361 -4.74 2.45 -6.00
CA ASN A 361 -4.60 1.27 -6.84
C ASN A 361 -3.16 0.74 -6.81
N LEU A 362 -3.00 -0.57 -6.91
CA LEU A 362 -1.70 -1.20 -7.06
C LEU A 362 -1.44 -1.53 -8.53
N TYR A 363 -0.46 -0.87 -9.10
CA TYR A 363 0.04 -1.16 -10.45
C TYR A 363 1.15 -2.18 -10.38
N MET A 364 1.13 -3.16 -11.28
CA MET A 364 2.12 -4.22 -11.39
C MET A 364 2.73 -4.22 -12.79
N PHE A 365 4.04 -4.46 -12.86
CA PHE A 365 4.82 -4.42 -14.10
C PHE A 365 5.60 -5.72 -14.29
N ASP A 366 5.68 -6.17 -15.54
CA ASP A 366 6.34 -7.42 -15.92
C ASP A 366 5.83 -8.60 -15.08
N ILE A 367 4.54 -8.86 -15.25
CA ILE A 367 3.77 -9.83 -14.46
C ILE A 367 3.91 -11.20 -15.09
N SER A 368 4.15 -12.22 -14.26
CA SER A 368 4.12 -13.63 -14.65
C SER A 368 3.10 -14.38 -13.79
N ILE A 369 2.14 -15.04 -14.44
CA ILE A 369 1.22 -15.96 -13.79
C ILE A 369 1.69 -17.36 -14.08
N ILE A 370 2.13 -18.04 -13.02
CA ILE A 370 2.78 -19.36 -13.09
C ILE A 370 1.81 -20.40 -12.53
N LYS A 371 1.38 -21.33 -13.38
CA LYS A 371 0.60 -22.49 -12.94
C LYS A 371 1.53 -23.64 -12.61
N LEU A 372 1.32 -24.23 -11.43
CA LEU A 372 2.10 -25.34 -10.90
C LEU A 372 1.24 -26.63 -10.88
N ASP A 373 1.88 -27.78 -10.99
CA ASP A 373 1.25 -29.06 -10.69
C ASP A 373 1.27 -29.36 -9.17
N ASN A 374 0.67 -30.47 -8.75
CA ASN A 374 0.66 -30.88 -7.34
C ASN A 374 2.06 -31.19 -6.79
N ASN A 375 3.07 -31.33 -7.65
CA ASN A 375 4.46 -31.57 -7.31
C ASN A 375 5.32 -30.29 -7.42
N SER A 376 4.68 -29.12 -7.50
CA SER A 376 5.32 -27.81 -7.65
C SER A 376 6.14 -27.65 -8.95
N LYS A 377 5.88 -28.44 -9.99
CA LYS A 377 6.48 -28.24 -11.31
C LYS A 377 5.66 -27.23 -12.11
N ILE A 378 6.34 -26.41 -12.87
CA ILE A 378 5.71 -25.40 -13.72
C ILE A 378 4.99 -26.09 -14.88
N LEU A 379 3.67 -25.86 -14.98
CA LEU A 379 2.84 -26.31 -16.07
C LEU A 379 2.71 -25.26 -17.18
N ASN A 380 2.53 -24.00 -16.80
CA ASN A 380 2.33 -22.91 -17.75
C ASN A 380 2.79 -21.58 -17.14
N ILE A 381 3.28 -20.67 -18.00
CA ILE A 381 3.62 -19.29 -17.62
C ILE A 381 2.94 -18.35 -18.59
N GLN A 382 2.15 -17.42 -18.07
CA GLN A 382 1.53 -16.34 -18.83
C GLN A 382 2.17 -15.01 -18.41
N ASN A 383 2.69 -14.25 -19.37
CA ASN A 383 3.39 -12.99 -19.10
C ASN A 383 2.58 -11.80 -19.59
N TYR A 384 2.52 -10.74 -18.78
CA TYR A 384 1.84 -9.49 -19.07
C TYR A 384 2.75 -8.31 -18.69
N LYS A 385 2.77 -7.28 -19.51
CA LYS A 385 3.61 -6.09 -19.26
C LYS A 385 3.05 -5.20 -18.15
N TYR A 386 1.74 -5.08 -18.07
CA TYR A 386 1.04 -4.18 -17.16
C TYR A 386 -0.15 -4.89 -16.51
N GLY A 387 -0.43 -4.52 -15.26
CA GLY A 387 -1.62 -4.95 -14.56
C GLY A 387 -2.01 -3.95 -13.47
N LYS A 388 -3.29 -3.92 -13.16
CA LYS A 388 -3.87 -3.12 -12.08
C LYS A 388 -4.63 -4.03 -11.14
N LEU A 389 -4.30 -3.98 -9.86
CA LEU A 389 -5.09 -4.64 -8.82
C LEU A 389 -6.22 -3.71 -8.38
N VAL A 390 -7.44 -4.18 -8.52
CA VAL A 390 -8.64 -3.43 -8.19
C VAL A 390 -9.46 -4.19 -7.16
N GLU A 391 -10.00 -3.50 -6.16
CA GLU A 391 -10.93 -4.08 -5.19
C GLU A 391 -12.33 -4.12 -5.78
N THR A 392 -13.00 -5.26 -5.69
CA THR A 392 -14.40 -5.44 -6.08
C THR A 392 -15.22 -5.93 -4.91
N LEU A 393 -16.46 -5.45 -4.79
CA LEU A 393 -17.43 -6.02 -3.86
C LEU A 393 -17.90 -7.38 -4.39
N HIS A 394 -17.96 -8.37 -3.52
CA HIS A 394 -18.50 -9.66 -3.91
C HIS A 394 -20.03 -9.52 -4.13
N PRO A 395 -20.57 -9.92 -5.30
CA PRO A 395 -21.98 -9.69 -5.62
C PRO A 395 -22.98 -10.33 -4.64
N ASN A 396 -22.54 -11.35 -3.89
CA ASN A 396 -23.40 -12.09 -2.96
C ASN A 396 -23.15 -11.81 -1.47
N THR A 397 -22.17 -10.99 -1.12
CA THR A 397 -21.84 -10.69 0.29
C THR A 397 -21.37 -9.25 0.39
N ASN A 398 -22.21 -8.39 0.93
CA ASN A 398 -21.96 -6.93 1.06
C ASN A 398 -20.69 -6.53 1.83
N ASN A 399 -19.90 -7.48 2.34
CA ASN A 399 -18.78 -7.21 3.25
C ASN A 399 -17.43 -7.82 2.82
N ILE A 400 -17.35 -8.61 1.74
CA ILE A 400 -16.09 -9.22 1.32
C ILE A 400 -15.61 -8.49 0.06
N LYS A 401 -14.55 -7.71 0.21
CA LYS A 401 -13.83 -7.11 -0.90
C LYS A 401 -12.92 -8.16 -1.51
N ASN A 402 -13.19 -8.56 -2.75
CA ASN A 402 -12.28 -9.39 -3.52
C ASN A 402 -11.34 -8.51 -4.34
N ILE A 403 -10.12 -8.98 -4.55
CA ILE A 403 -9.18 -8.34 -5.45
C ILE A 403 -9.23 -9.04 -6.79
N ILE A 404 -9.27 -8.26 -7.85
CA ILE A 404 -9.08 -8.74 -9.21
C ILE A 404 -7.82 -8.10 -9.79
N LEU A 405 -7.05 -8.89 -10.53
CA LEU A 405 -5.98 -8.39 -11.38
C LEU A 405 -6.53 -8.19 -12.79
N LYS A 406 -6.49 -6.95 -13.25
CA LYS A 406 -6.86 -6.60 -14.60
C LYS A 406 -5.59 -6.49 -15.45
N VAL A 407 -5.48 -7.29 -16.50
CA VAL A 407 -4.34 -7.31 -17.41
C VAL A 407 -4.81 -7.16 -18.86
N PRO A 408 -4.15 -6.32 -19.67
CA PRO A 408 -4.49 -6.18 -21.09
C PRO A 408 -4.07 -7.44 -21.87
N LEU A 409 -4.93 -7.92 -22.76
CA LEU A 409 -4.66 -9.08 -23.61
C LEU A 409 -3.61 -8.83 -24.69
N ASP A 410 -3.58 -7.62 -25.23
CA ASP A 410 -2.64 -7.24 -26.29
C ASP A 410 -1.94 -5.92 -25.96
N THR A 411 -0.69 -6.01 -25.54
CA THR A 411 0.14 -4.86 -25.18
C THR A 411 0.80 -4.18 -26.37
N SER A 412 0.68 -4.75 -27.58
CA SER A 412 1.25 -4.18 -28.80
C SER A 412 0.43 -3.02 -29.36
N LYS A 413 -0.86 -2.96 -29.06
CA LYS A 413 -1.76 -1.90 -29.45
C LYS A 413 -1.71 -0.76 -28.43
N LYS A 414 -1.07 0.35 -28.78
CA LYS A 414 -1.03 1.56 -27.94
C LYS A 414 -2.38 2.26 -27.76
N ASN A 415 -3.40 1.88 -28.53
CA ASN A 415 -4.71 2.53 -28.56
C ASN A 415 -5.80 1.53 -28.22
N TYR A 416 -6.09 1.37 -26.91
CA TYR A 416 -7.31 0.70 -26.49
C TYR A 416 -8.46 1.74 -26.46
N ALA A 417 -9.51 1.48 -27.21
CA ALA A 417 -10.73 2.27 -27.10
C ALA A 417 -11.34 2.08 -25.69
N ILE A 418 -11.93 3.14 -25.13
CA ILE A 418 -12.72 3.05 -23.91
C ILE A 418 -13.85 2.07 -24.19
N GLY A 419 -13.98 1.05 -23.34
CA GLY A 419 -14.96 -0.02 -23.54
C GLY A 419 -14.47 -1.24 -24.33
N ASP A 420 -13.22 -1.26 -24.80
CA ASP A 420 -12.65 -2.47 -25.38
C ASP A 420 -12.51 -3.56 -24.28
N THR A 421 -13.19 -4.68 -24.52
CA THR A 421 -13.19 -5.87 -23.66
C THR A 421 -11.89 -6.69 -23.72
N ASN A 422 -10.82 -6.11 -24.25
CA ASN A 422 -9.53 -6.77 -24.44
C ASN A 422 -8.69 -6.90 -23.16
N PHE A 423 -9.36 -6.98 -22.01
CA PHE A 423 -8.74 -7.24 -20.72
C PHE A 423 -9.07 -8.63 -20.22
N THR A 424 -8.09 -9.32 -19.65
CA THR A 424 -8.34 -10.51 -18.86
C THR A 424 -8.47 -10.10 -17.38
N ILE A 425 -9.53 -10.58 -16.76
CA ILE A 425 -9.77 -10.42 -15.33
C ILE A 425 -9.37 -11.71 -14.63
N ILE A 426 -8.41 -11.58 -13.70
CA ILE A 426 -7.94 -12.72 -12.93
C ILE A 426 -8.38 -12.50 -11.48
N PRO A 427 -9.33 -13.30 -10.97
CA PRO A 427 -9.75 -13.20 -9.59
C PRO A 427 -8.62 -13.63 -8.66
N ILE A 428 -8.33 -12.81 -7.65
CA ILE A 428 -7.36 -13.11 -6.60
C ILE A 428 -8.16 -13.28 -5.30
N ALA A 429 -8.22 -14.49 -4.79
CA ALA A 429 -8.96 -14.83 -3.56
C ALA A 429 -8.22 -14.34 -2.28
N ILE A 430 -7.77 -13.10 -2.28
CA ILE A 430 -6.96 -12.51 -1.22
C ILE A 430 -7.54 -11.13 -0.88
N SER A 431 -7.55 -10.74 0.40
CA SER A 431 -7.97 -9.41 0.81
C SER A 431 -6.91 -8.34 0.51
N SER A 432 -7.31 -7.09 0.33
CA SER A 432 -6.39 -5.95 0.15
C SER A 432 -5.40 -5.79 1.31
N SER A 433 -5.87 -6.00 2.54
CA SER A 433 -5.02 -5.97 3.74
C SER A 433 -3.92 -7.03 3.70
N ALA A 434 -4.21 -8.18 3.11
CA ALA A 434 -3.27 -9.26 2.95
C ALA A 434 -2.19 -8.96 1.88
N VAL A 435 -2.58 -8.35 0.75
CA VAL A 435 -1.62 -7.87 -0.27
C VAL A 435 -0.72 -6.79 0.31
N GLU A 436 -1.29 -5.86 1.08
CA GLU A 436 -0.52 -4.85 1.79
C GLU A 436 0.46 -5.46 2.79
N SER A 437 0.05 -6.50 3.52
CA SER A 437 0.90 -7.24 4.44
C SER A 437 2.09 -7.90 3.73
N VAL A 438 1.86 -8.53 2.57
CA VAL A 438 2.93 -9.13 1.75
C VAL A 438 3.86 -8.05 1.19
N LYS A 439 3.30 -6.94 0.71
CA LYS A 439 4.10 -5.82 0.21
C LYS A 439 4.97 -5.23 1.32
N ASN A 440 4.43 -5.03 2.52
CA ASN A 440 5.21 -4.59 3.67
C ASN A 440 6.28 -5.61 4.07
N TYR A 441 6.02 -6.92 3.92
CA TYR A 441 7.01 -7.96 4.15
C TYR A 441 8.17 -7.91 3.16
N THR A 442 7.91 -7.60 1.89
CA THR A 442 8.92 -7.56 0.82
C THR A 442 9.65 -6.22 0.73
N GLU A 443 8.96 -5.10 1.01
CA GLU A 443 9.50 -3.74 0.88
C GLU A 443 10.13 -3.19 2.17
N MET A 444 9.62 -3.58 3.33
CA MET A 444 10.15 -3.12 4.60
C MET A 444 11.23 -4.06 5.12
N ILE A 445 12.30 -3.47 5.65
CA ILE A 445 13.23 -4.23 6.48
C ILE A 445 12.45 -4.69 7.70
N LEU A 446 12.23 -5.99 7.81
CA LEU A 446 11.43 -6.62 8.88
C LEU A 446 11.88 -6.20 10.29
N ASP A 447 13.16 -5.84 10.44
CA ASP A 447 13.73 -5.31 11.69
C ASP A 447 13.05 -4.03 12.19
N TYR A 448 12.41 -3.25 11.30
CA TYR A 448 11.75 -1.99 11.68
C TYR A 448 10.28 -2.18 12.06
N ILE A 449 9.68 -3.32 11.70
CA ILE A 449 8.28 -3.61 12.01
C ILE A 449 8.13 -3.82 13.52
N ASN A 450 7.06 -3.27 14.10
CA ASN A 450 6.77 -3.45 15.53
C ASN A 450 6.44 -4.91 15.87
N LEU A 451 6.66 -5.29 17.12
CA LEU A 451 6.50 -6.67 17.58
C LEU A 451 5.06 -7.21 17.41
N PRO A 452 3.99 -6.47 17.75
CA PRO A 452 2.62 -6.92 17.52
C PRO A 452 2.32 -7.21 16.04
N LYS A 453 2.77 -6.35 15.13
CA LYS A 453 2.58 -6.50 13.68
C LYS A 453 3.38 -7.68 13.12
N LEU A 454 4.60 -7.94 13.63
CA LEU A 454 5.37 -9.14 13.27
C LEU A 454 4.65 -10.42 13.69
N ILE A 455 3.97 -10.43 14.85
CA ILE A 455 3.21 -11.59 15.31
C ILE A 455 1.99 -11.85 14.42
N SER A 456 1.30 -10.80 13.96
CA SER A 456 0.20 -10.97 12.99
C SER A 456 0.70 -11.46 11.65
N LEU A 457 1.77 -10.87 11.12
CA LEU A 457 2.40 -11.27 9.86
C LEU A 457 2.85 -12.74 9.86
N LYS A 458 3.35 -13.25 10.98
CA LYS A 458 3.72 -14.65 11.13
C LYS A 458 2.59 -15.62 10.76
N ASN A 459 1.33 -15.26 11.02
CA ASN A 459 0.17 -16.10 10.75
C ASN A 459 -0.39 -15.92 9.33
N GLU A 460 -0.13 -14.79 8.71
CA GLU A 460 -0.67 -14.42 7.40
C GLU A 460 0.27 -14.81 6.25
N ILE A 461 1.56 -14.51 6.39
CA ILE A 461 2.56 -14.66 5.33
C ILE A 461 2.65 -16.07 4.74
N PRO A 462 2.53 -17.18 5.50
CA PRO A 462 2.55 -18.52 4.91
C PRO A 462 1.40 -18.80 3.94
N LYS A 463 0.27 -18.12 4.11
CA LYS A 463 -0.88 -18.27 3.21
C LYS A 463 -0.56 -17.84 1.78
N PHE A 464 0.47 -17.01 1.62
CA PHE A 464 0.96 -16.49 0.33
C PHE A 464 2.21 -17.19 -0.19
N GLY A 465 2.61 -18.30 0.43
CA GLY A 465 3.76 -19.10 0.02
C GLY A 465 5.12 -18.63 0.58
N TYR A 466 5.14 -17.63 1.45
CA TYR A 466 6.38 -17.16 2.08
C TYR A 466 6.74 -17.92 3.36
N SER A 467 8.04 -18.04 3.61
CA SER A 467 8.55 -18.70 4.83
C SER A 467 8.38 -17.81 6.06
N ASN A 468 7.96 -18.41 7.17
CA ASN A 468 7.95 -17.74 8.48
C ASN A 468 9.34 -17.58 9.11
N ALA A 469 10.37 -18.23 8.57
CA ALA A 469 11.67 -18.29 9.20
C ALA A 469 12.29 -16.90 9.48
N PRO A 470 12.27 -15.92 8.54
CA PRO A 470 12.78 -14.58 8.80
C PRO A 470 12.01 -13.85 9.90
N ILE A 471 10.68 -13.96 9.88
CA ILE A 471 9.81 -13.32 10.90
C ILE A 471 10.09 -13.91 12.28
N ASN A 472 10.16 -15.24 12.39
CA ASN A 472 10.47 -15.93 13.64
C ASN A 472 11.82 -15.50 14.20
N LEU A 473 12.83 -15.35 13.33
CA LEU A 473 14.17 -14.89 13.72
C LEU A 473 14.11 -13.48 14.34
N ILE A 474 13.41 -12.56 13.70
CA ILE A 474 13.33 -11.18 14.17
C ILE A 474 12.51 -11.07 15.45
N ILE A 475 11.37 -11.78 15.55
CA ILE A 475 10.61 -11.86 16.80
C ILE A 475 11.48 -12.37 17.93
N PHE A 476 12.21 -13.48 17.70
CA PHE A 476 13.09 -14.06 18.68
C PHE A 476 14.18 -13.07 19.10
N LYS A 477 14.86 -12.45 18.14
CA LYS A 477 15.91 -11.45 18.38
C LYS A 477 15.38 -10.25 19.17
N LYS A 478 14.21 -9.71 18.81
CA LYS A 478 13.60 -8.60 19.55
C LYS A 478 13.30 -8.97 21.00
N ILE A 479 12.81 -10.18 21.26
CA ILE A 479 12.44 -10.61 22.62
C ILE A 479 13.68 -10.86 23.48
N ILE A 480 14.73 -11.51 22.95
CA ILE A 480 15.91 -11.86 23.76
C ILE A 480 16.93 -10.74 23.90
N SER A 481 17.00 -9.79 22.95
CA SER A 481 18.04 -8.75 22.98
C SER A 481 18.03 -7.89 24.26
N PRO A 482 16.91 -7.50 24.86
CA PRO A 482 16.94 -6.69 26.08
C PRO A 482 17.62 -7.40 27.26
N ILE A 483 17.36 -8.71 27.46
CA ILE A 483 17.97 -9.44 28.57
C ILE A 483 19.45 -9.68 28.33
N LEU A 484 19.86 -9.94 27.10
CA LEU A 484 21.26 -10.10 26.74
C LEU A 484 22.03 -8.78 26.87
N TYR A 485 21.46 -7.65 26.45
CA TYR A 485 22.08 -6.34 26.66
C TYR A 485 22.15 -5.98 28.15
N LEU A 486 21.16 -6.36 28.97
CA LEU A 486 21.25 -6.21 30.43
C LEU A 486 22.48 -6.94 30.98
N LEU A 487 22.70 -8.17 30.57
CA LEU A 487 23.87 -8.94 30.96
C LEU A 487 25.17 -8.22 30.57
N LEU A 488 25.28 -7.77 29.32
CA LEU A 488 26.44 -7.02 28.82
C LEU A 488 26.70 -5.76 29.67
N PHE A 489 25.65 -5.01 29.97
CA PHE A 489 25.78 -3.74 30.71
C PHE A 489 26.20 -3.94 32.16
N ILE A 490 25.82 -5.06 32.78
CA ILE A 490 26.30 -5.44 34.10
C ILE A 490 27.77 -5.82 34.03
N ILE A 491 28.19 -6.55 32.98
CA ILE A 491 29.61 -6.87 32.76
C ILE A 491 30.43 -5.60 32.58
N ILE A 492 29.95 -4.65 31.77
CA ILE A 492 30.64 -3.38 31.55
C ILE A 492 30.71 -2.56 32.86
N ALA A 493 29.64 -2.52 33.64
CA ALA A 493 29.63 -1.82 34.93
C ALA A 493 30.64 -2.41 35.89
N TYR A 494 30.70 -3.75 36.00
CA TYR A 494 31.63 -4.45 36.86
C TYR A 494 33.09 -4.21 36.46
N ASN A 495 33.40 -4.37 35.18
CA ASN A 495 34.74 -4.14 34.66
C ASN A 495 35.18 -2.67 34.78
N SER A 496 34.25 -1.72 34.52
CA SER A 496 34.53 -0.29 34.67
C SER A 496 34.83 0.07 36.11
N PHE A 497 34.14 -0.56 37.08
CA PHE A 497 34.40 -0.36 38.50
C PHE A 497 35.76 -0.96 38.89
N LYS A 498 36.08 -2.19 38.49
CA LYS A 498 37.35 -2.86 38.77
C LYS A 498 38.52 -2.12 38.12
N PHE A 499 38.42 -1.76 36.86
CA PHE A 499 39.44 -1.00 36.13
C PHE A 499 39.73 0.37 36.76
N ARG A 500 38.72 1.00 37.37
CA ARG A 500 38.91 2.23 38.14
C ARG A 500 39.79 2.03 39.37
N GLU A 501 39.63 0.94 40.14
CA GLU A 501 40.46 0.63 41.29
C GLU A 501 41.91 0.51 40.88
N GLU A 502 42.22 -0.30 39.84
CA GLU A 502 43.56 -0.54 39.34
C GLU A 502 44.28 0.75 38.83
N VAL A 503 43.53 1.56 38.06
CA VAL A 503 44.09 2.79 37.43
C VAL A 503 44.21 3.96 38.40
N TYR A 504 43.43 3.98 39.47
CA TYR A 504 43.53 5.05 40.46
C TYR A 504 44.82 5.01 41.29
N TYR A 505 45.32 3.82 41.53
CA TYR A 505 46.60 3.65 42.25
C TYR A 505 47.85 4.05 41.41
N GLU A 506 47.74 3.99 40.07
CA GLU A 506 48.86 4.26 39.15
C GLU A 506 48.87 5.66 38.51
N GLY A 507 47.89 6.51 38.82
CA GLY A 507 47.75 7.81 38.16
C GLY A 507 47.31 7.66 36.70
N ALA A 508 45.98 7.58 36.44
CA ALA A 508 45.39 7.28 35.14
C ALA A 508 45.89 8.20 34.02
N SER A 509 46.75 7.70 33.16
CA SER A 509 47.14 8.38 31.93
C SER A 509 45.93 8.52 30.98
N LEU A 510 45.91 9.55 30.17
CA LEU A 510 44.89 9.75 29.10
C LEU A 510 44.76 8.50 28.23
N VAL A 511 45.87 7.76 28.04
CA VAL A 511 45.97 6.52 27.27
C VAL A 511 45.10 5.41 27.90
N ALA A 512 45.16 5.24 29.23
CA ALA A 512 44.33 4.23 29.91
C ALA A 512 42.84 4.46 29.77
N LYS A 513 42.40 5.74 29.82
CA LYS A 513 40.99 6.12 29.57
C LYS A 513 40.56 5.80 28.15
N PHE A 514 41.45 6.05 27.18
CA PHE A 514 41.19 5.78 25.77
C PHE A 514 41.09 4.28 25.48
N ILE A 515 41.97 3.47 26.08
CA ILE A 515 41.92 2.01 26.00
C ILE A 515 40.62 1.46 26.57
N GLY A 516 40.12 2.01 27.68
CA GLY A 516 38.83 1.62 28.28
C GLY A 516 37.63 1.94 27.38
N ILE A 517 37.65 3.07 26.68
CA ILE A 517 36.62 3.41 25.70
C ILE A 517 36.62 2.45 24.53
N ILE A 518 37.80 2.22 23.92
CA ILE A 518 37.95 1.27 22.81
C ILE A 518 37.54 -0.13 23.24
N GLY A 519 37.97 -0.58 24.40
CA GLY A 519 37.60 -1.88 24.97
C GLY A 519 36.09 -2.02 25.14
N THR A 520 35.41 -1.00 25.67
CA THR A 520 33.95 -0.99 25.84
C THR A 520 33.23 -1.08 24.49
N LEU A 521 33.65 -0.31 23.50
CA LEU A 521 33.10 -0.35 22.16
C LEU A 521 33.30 -1.68 21.48
N THR A 522 34.54 -2.25 21.58
CA THR A 522 34.89 -3.54 20.98
C THR A 522 34.09 -4.68 21.61
N ILE A 523 33.95 -4.73 22.93
CA ILE A 523 33.14 -5.73 23.64
C ILE A 523 31.69 -5.61 23.22
N THR A 524 31.14 -4.39 23.13
CA THR A 524 29.75 -4.17 22.69
C THR A 524 29.54 -4.64 21.25
N LEU A 525 30.50 -4.41 20.34
CA LEU A 525 30.46 -4.86 18.96
C LEU A 525 30.45 -6.41 18.89
N ILE A 526 31.42 -7.05 19.54
CA ILE A 526 31.50 -8.50 19.56
C ILE A 526 30.21 -9.10 20.11
N TYR A 527 29.68 -8.51 21.17
CA TYR A 527 28.46 -9.00 21.80
C TYR A 527 27.22 -8.82 20.94
N SER A 528 27.09 -7.71 20.20
CA SER A 528 25.98 -7.50 19.25
C SER A 528 26.03 -8.54 18.11
N VAL A 529 27.21 -8.86 17.60
CA VAL A 529 27.40 -9.93 16.61
C VAL A 529 27.03 -11.29 17.22
N PHE A 530 27.45 -11.56 18.45
CA PHE A 530 27.13 -12.79 19.19
C PHE A 530 25.62 -12.96 19.39
N ILE A 531 24.88 -11.89 19.74
CA ILE A 531 23.41 -11.90 19.84
C ILE A 531 22.77 -12.33 18.51
N SER A 532 23.26 -11.79 17.38
CA SER A 532 22.76 -12.16 16.06
C SER A 532 23.00 -13.63 15.75
N TYR A 533 24.22 -14.13 15.96
CA TYR A 533 24.58 -15.52 15.73
C TYR A 533 23.81 -16.51 16.61
N ILE A 534 23.70 -16.23 17.90
CA ILE A 534 22.94 -17.07 18.84
C ILE A 534 21.47 -17.12 18.45
N SER A 535 20.90 -15.98 17.99
CA SER A 535 19.51 -15.92 17.53
C SER A 535 19.30 -16.82 16.32
N ASP A 536 20.21 -16.77 15.33
CA ASP A 536 20.15 -17.58 14.11
C ASP A 536 20.24 -19.08 14.41
N ILE A 537 21.06 -19.46 15.38
CA ILE A 537 21.22 -20.86 15.79
C ILE A 537 19.97 -21.33 16.55
N LEU A 538 19.55 -20.60 17.59
CA LEU A 538 18.47 -21.04 18.48
C LEU A 538 17.11 -21.09 17.77
N VAL A 539 16.84 -20.23 16.79
CA VAL A 539 15.58 -20.28 16.02
C VAL A 539 15.47 -21.57 15.19
N LYS A 540 16.60 -22.15 14.77
CA LYS A 540 16.63 -23.41 14.00
C LYS A 540 16.43 -24.65 14.88
N PHE A 541 16.68 -24.55 16.18
CA PHE A 541 16.55 -25.66 17.12
C PHE A 541 15.24 -25.54 17.91
N SER A 542 14.37 -26.55 17.79
CA SER A 542 13.19 -26.79 18.64
C SER A 542 12.18 -25.62 18.78
N ASN A 543 11.38 -25.66 19.82
CA ASN A 543 10.28 -24.71 20.08
C ASN A 543 10.84 -23.33 20.50
N MET A 544 10.49 -22.30 19.76
CA MET A 544 10.90 -20.90 20.01
C MET A 544 10.64 -20.43 21.44
N VAL A 545 9.51 -20.83 22.05
CA VAL A 545 9.12 -20.44 23.41
C VAL A 545 10.09 -21.04 24.44
N ILE A 546 10.47 -22.30 24.26
CA ILE A 546 11.41 -22.99 25.14
C ILE A 546 12.78 -22.31 25.06
N ASN A 547 13.25 -21.98 23.86
CA ASN A 547 14.54 -21.31 23.67
C ASN A 547 14.58 -19.92 24.32
N ILE A 548 13.49 -19.14 24.21
CA ILE A 548 13.36 -17.87 24.93
C ILE A 548 13.49 -18.09 26.45
N ALA A 549 12.73 -19.03 27.00
CA ALA A 549 12.76 -19.32 28.43
C ALA A 549 14.15 -19.74 28.93
N VAL A 550 14.86 -20.58 28.15
CA VAL A 550 16.23 -21.02 28.47
C VAL A 550 17.21 -19.84 28.45
N VAL A 551 17.15 -18.97 27.42
CA VAL A 551 18.03 -17.79 27.37
C VAL A 551 17.80 -16.86 28.54
N TYR A 552 16.53 -16.61 28.90
CA TYR A 552 16.19 -15.80 30.09
C TYR A 552 16.69 -16.43 31.39
N ALA A 553 16.47 -17.74 31.58
CA ALA A 553 16.92 -18.45 32.78
C ALA A 553 18.44 -18.40 32.96
N ILE A 554 19.21 -18.70 31.89
CA ILE A 554 20.66 -18.66 31.92
C ILE A 554 21.16 -17.22 32.15
N SER A 555 20.59 -16.23 31.45
CA SER A 555 20.99 -14.83 31.60
C SER A 555 20.73 -14.32 33.02
N LEU A 556 19.58 -14.63 33.60
CA LEU A 556 19.25 -14.26 34.99
C LEU A 556 20.17 -14.94 36.01
N ALA A 557 20.51 -16.22 35.79
CA ALA A 557 21.46 -16.93 36.67
C ALA A 557 22.85 -16.27 36.65
N ILE A 558 23.35 -15.92 35.46
CA ILE A 558 24.65 -15.23 35.31
C ILE A 558 24.58 -13.83 35.95
N ILE A 559 23.52 -13.07 35.73
CA ILE A 559 23.31 -11.76 36.33
C ILE A 559 23.37 -11.89 37.87
N LEU A 560 22.69 -12.87 38.44
CA LEU A 560 22.64 -13.10 39.89
C LEU A 560 24.03 -13.46 40.46
N ILE A 561 24.78 -14.30 39.78
CA ILE A 561 26.18 -14.65 40.14
C ILE A 561 27.05 -13.38 40.10
N MET A 562 26.96 -12.57 39.06
CA MET A 562 27.72 -11.31 38.94
C MET A 562 27.37 -10.31 40.04
N LEU A 563 26.10 -10.16 40.36
CA LEU A 563 25.65 -9.31 41.46
C LEU A 563 26.18 -9.78 42.81
N LEU A 564 26.23 -11.10 43.02
CA LEU A 564 26.87 -11.69 44.23
C LEU A 564 28.40 -11.44 44.24
N GLN A 565 29.08 -11.51 43.10
CA GLN A 565 30.51 -11.17 43.03
C GLN A 565 30.75 -9.68 43.31
N ILE A 566 29.96 -8.79 42.75
CA ILE A 566 30.02 -7.36 43.05
C ILE A 566 29.77 -7.10 44.55
N SER A 567 28.89 -7.88 45.20
CA SER A 567 28.62 -7.75 46.61
C SER A 567 29.76 -8.19 47.52
N ARG A 568 30.66 -9.02 47.04
CA ARG A 568 31.85 -9.57 47.75
C ARG A 568 33.11 -8.74 47.62
N ILE A 569 33.08 -7.67 46.82
CA ILE A 569 34.24 -6.76 46.72
C ILE A 569 34.52 -6.20 48.13
N PRO A 570 35.74 -6.36 48.64
CA PRO A 570 36.04 -6.01 50.03
C PRO A 570 35.77 -4.54 50.32
N LYS A 571 35.22 -4.27 51.49
CA LYS A 571 34.92 -2.93 51.98
C LYS A 571 36.15 -2.10 52.33
N ASN A 572 37.31 -2.75 52.37
CA ASN A 572 38.54 -2.19 52.90
C ASN A 572 39.56 -2.05 51.74
N VAL A 573 39.64 -0.87 51.25
CA VAL A 573 40.90 -0.28 50.84
C VAL A 573 40.95 1.04 51.61
N GLU A 574 41.47 0.96 52.83
CA GLU A 574 42.01 2.11 53.54
C GLU A 574 43.29 2.58 52.87
#